data_77eea84d8b94e8cfccb2575651e7bff0
#
_entry.id   77eea84d8b94e8cfccb2575651e7bff0
#
_cell.length_a   1.000
_cell.length_b   1.000
_cell.length_c   1.000
_cell.angle_alpha   90.00
_cell.angle_beta   90.00
_cell.angle_gamma   90.00
#
_symmetry.space_group_name_H-M   'P 1'
#
loop_
_entity.id
_entity.type
_entity.pdbx_description
1 polymer ?
#
loop_
_entity_poly.entity_id
_entity_poly.type
_entity_poly.pdbx_seq_one_letter_code
_entity_poly.pdbx_strand_id
1 'polypeptide(L)'
;SKTSDDQALDVAVNWTEEASNNLLKETYVNLIPTALGGSHLNGFKFGLLEAIKEFCDYRNLIPKGIKINSDDILANCIFVISSKLKNPQFAGQTKERLDSKDHMSFVSSSTKDSLSIWLNQHTEEGEKIADLAIAAAQKRIKSSTKVDRKKTFKGPALPGKLSDCNCDNI
;
A
#
# COMPACT_ATOMS: atom_id res chain seq x y z
N SER A 1 14.11 15.45 -3.43
CA SER A 1 13.18 16.25 -4.26
C SER A 1 13.47 16.04 -5.74
N LYS A 2 12.43 16.02 -6.55
CA LYS A 2 12.50 15.99 -8.02
C LYS A 2 11.66 17.13 -8.58
N THR A 3 12.14 17.81 -9.60
CA THR A 3 11.47 18.96 -10.22
C THR A 3 11.46 18.79 -11.74
N SER A 4 10.34 19.11 -12.35
CA SER A 4 10.11 19.29 -13.78
C SER A 4 9.50 20.68 -13.98
N ASP A 5 9.40 21.18 -15.21
CA ASP A 5 8.99 22.57 -15.50
C ASP A 5 7.66 23.00 -14.86
N ASP A 6 6.70 22.07 -14.74
CA ASP A 6 5.35 22.33 -14.22
C ASP A 6 5.01 21.57 -12.93
N GLN A 7 5.91 20.73 -12.42
CA GLN A 7 5.63 19.89 -11.25
C GLN A 7 6.89 19.56 -10.44
N ALA A 8 6.73 19.50 -9.13
CA ALA A 8 7.78 19.10 -8.22
C ALA A 8 7.25 18.09 -7.18
N LEU A 9 8.14 17.25 -6.71
CA LEU A 9 7.85 16.21 -5.73
C LEU A 9 8.91 16.21 -4.63
N ASP A 10 8.47 16.36 -3.40
CA ASP A 10 9.26 16.18 -2.20
C ASP A 10 8.69 14.97 -1.43
N VAL A 11 9.53 14.00 -1.10
CA VAL A 11 9.15 12.81 -0.34
C VAL A 11 10.13 12.59 0.79
N ALA A 12 9.59 12.37 1.98
CA ALA A 12 10.30 11.80 3.12
C ALA A 12 9.68 10.44 3.43
N VAL A 13 10.52 9.42 3.56
CA VAL A 13 10.08 8.04 3.83
C VAL A 13 11.02 7.37 4.83
N ASN A 14 10.45 6.60 5.73
CA ASN A 14 11.18 5.78 6.69
C ASN A 14 10.41 4.49 6.98
N TRP A 15 11.10 3.44 7.39
CA TRP A 15 10.50 2.18 7.83
C TRP A 15 10.85 1.91 9.28
N THR A 16 9.91 1.32 10.01
CA THR A 16 10.07 0.94 11.42
C THR A 16 9.76 -0.54 11.61
N GLU A 17 10.51 -1.17 12.52
CA GLU A 17 10.24 -2.56 12.91
C GLU A 17 8.99 -2.67 13.80
N GLU A 18 8.64 -1.60 14.50
CA GLU A 18 7.46 -1.56 15.34
C GLU A 18 6.19 -1.46 14.50
N ALA A 19 5.36 -2.51 14.54
CA ALA A 19 4.04 -2.47 13.94
C ALA A 19 3.12 -1.57 14.78
N SER A 20 3.04 -0.30 14.44
CA SER A 20 2.11 0.66 15.06
C SER A 20 0.94 0.94 14.12
N ASN A 21 -0.28 0.95 14.67
CA ASN A 21 -1.46 1.33 13.91
C ASN A 21 -1.53 2.84 13.61
N ASN A 22 -0.67 3.65 14.24
CA ASN A 22 -0.64 5.11 14.12
C ASN A 22 0.63 5.62 13.41
N LEU A 23 1.07 4.94 12.36
CA LEU A 23 2.19 5.44 11.55
C LEU A 23 1.76 6.69 10.78
N LEU A 24 2.61 7.71 10.82
CA LEU A 24 2.39 8.96 10.09
C LEU A 24 2.39 8.69 8.59
N LYS A 25 1.29 9.00 7.92
CA LYS A 25 1.10 8.84 6.46
C LYS A 25 0.35 10.06 5.93
N GLU A 26 1.09 11.07 5.54
CA GLU A 26 0.53 12.35 5.12
C GLU A 26 0.84 12.66 3.68
N THR A 27 -0.13 13.29 3.00
CA THR A 27 0.02 13.70 1.61
C THR A 27 -0.51 15.11 1.40
N TYR A 28 0.24 15.91 0.64
CA TYR A 28 -0.04 17.30 0.38
C TYR A 28 0.07 17.60 -1.12
N VAL A 29 -0.78 18.49 -1.60
CA VAL A 29 -0.71 19.07 -2.94
C VAL A 29 -0.78 20.59 -2.82
N ASN A 30 0.26 21.30 -3.26
CA ASN A 30 0.38 22.75 -3.11
C ASN A 30 0.11 23.21 -1.67
N LEU A 31 0.68 22.49 -0.69
CA LEU A 31 0.51 22.69 0.76
C LEU A 31 -0.91 22.41 1.29
N ILE A 32 -1.83 21.94 0.46
CA ILE A 32 -3.18 21.53 0.89
C ILE A 32 -3.12 20.05 1.29
N PRO A 33 -3.56 19.67 2.49
CA PRO A 33 -3.60 18.28 2.90
C PRO A 33 -4.63 17.51 2.08
N THR A 34 -4.23 16.34 1.55
CA THR A 34 -5.09 15.46 0.77
C THR A 34 -5.37 14.18 1.54
N ALA A 35 -6.29 14.26 2.51
CA ALA A 35 -6.57 13.15 3.43
C ALA A 35 -7.04 11.86 2.73
N LEU A 36 -7.70 11.97 1.58
CA LEU A 36 -8.12 10.84 0.76
C LEU A 36 -7.08 10.44 -0.30
N GLY A 37 -5.88 11.03 -0.25
CA GLY A 37 -4.78 10.73 -1.18
C GLY A 37 -5.10 11.14 -2.62
N GLY A 38 -4.94 10.19 -3.56
CA GLY A 38 -5.22 10.41 -4.98
C GLY A 38 -4.10 9.92 -5.88
N SER A 39 -3.99 10.50 -7.08
CA SER A 39 -3.05 10.08 -8.11
C SER A 39 -1.58 10.13 -7.66
N HIS A 40 -1.17 11.14 -6.88
CA HIS A 40 0.18 11.25 -6.34
C HIS A 40 0.51 10.12 -5.34
N LEU A 41 -0.42 9.78 -4.44
CA LEU A 41 -0.23 8.67 -3.51
C LEU A 41 -0.19 7.32 -4.25
N ASN A 42 -1.04 7.14 -5.26
CA ASN A 42 -1.03 5.92 -6.08
C ASN A 42 0.28 5.79 -6.87
N GLY A 43 0.78 6.88 -7.45
CA GLY A 43 2.08 6.93 -8.11
C GLY A 43 3.22 6.58 -7.16
N PHE A 44 3.22 7.13 -5.95
CA PHE A 44 4.19 6.80 -4.91
C PHE A 44 4.17 5.31 -4.55
N LYS A 45 2.99 4.75 -4.26
CA LYS A 45 2.81 3.32 -3.96
C LYS A 45 3.35 2.43 -5.08
N PHE A 46 3.07 2.80 -6.32
CA PHE A 46 3.51 2.05 -7.49
C PHE A 46 5.03 2.12 -7.66
N GLY A 47 5.62 3.30 -7.58
CA GLY A 47 7.06 3.50 -7.66
C GLY A 47 7.84 2.76 -6.57
N LEU A 48 7.35 2.79 -5.32
CA LEU A 48 7.93 2.01 -4.22
C LEU A 48 7.89 0.51 -4.51
N LEU A 49 6.73 0.01 -4.96
CA LEU A 49 6.55 -1.41 -5.25
C LEU A 49 7.50 -1.89 -6.35
N GLU A 50 7.64 -1.12 -7.42
CA GLU A 50 8.54 -1.47 -8.52
C GLU A 50 10.01 -1.48 -8.07
N ALA A 51 10.46 -0.43 -7.38
CA ALA A 51 11.85 -0.34 -6.91
C ALA A 51 12.22 -1.48 -5.95
N ILE A 52 11.37 -1.77 -4.98
CA ILE A 52 11.62 -2.83 -4.00
C ILE A 52 11.55 -4.22 -4.65
N LYS A 53 10.60 -4.46 -5.57
CA LYS A 53 10.56 -5.72 -6.33
C LYS A 53 11.82 -5.93 -7.14
N GLU A 54 12.24 -4.93 -7.90
CA GLU A 54 13.44 -5.00 -8.72
C GLU A 54 14.69 -5.29 -7.87
N PHE A 55 14.81 -4.64 -6.72
CA PHE A 55 15.87 -4.89 -5.74
C PHE A 55 15.84 -6.32 -5.20
N CYS A 56 14.65 -6.79 -4.79
CA CYS A 56 14.46 -8.15 -4.27
C CYS A 56 14.71 -9.23 -5.32
N ASP A 57 14.25 -9.01 -6.56
CA ASP A 57 14.42 -9.96 -7.67
C ASP A 57 15.91 -10.10 -8.04
N TYR A 58 16.63 -8.99 -8.09
CA TYR A 58 18.07 -8.98 -8.37
C TYR A 58 18.88 -9.78 -7.33
N ARG A 59 18.46 -9.73 -6.06
CA ARG A 59 19.13 -10.40 -4.93
C ARG A 59 18.53 -11.74 -4.55
N ASN A 60 17.45 -12.18 -5.23
CA ASN A 60 16.72 -13.41 -4.93
C ASN A 60 16.22 -13.48 -3.47
N LEU A 61 15.74 -12.36 -2.92
CA LEU A 61 15.29 -12.28 -1.53
C LEU A 61 13.86 -12.82 -1.32
N ILE A 62 13.03 -12.84 -2.36
CA ILE A 62 11.61 -13.22 -2.23
C ILE A 62 11.48 -14.75 -2.21
N PRO A 63 10.93 -15.35 -1.12
CA PRO A 63 10.67 -16.77 -1.07
C PRO A 63 9.65 -17.22 -2.12
N LYS A 64 9.79 -18.43 -2.64
CA LYS A 64 8.86 -18.99 -3.63
C LYS A 64 7.42 -18.98 -3.13
N GLY A 65 6.50 -18.48 -3.94
CA GLY A 65 5.08 -18.44 -3.65
C GLY A 65 4.60 -17.19 -2.88
N ILE A 66 5.50 -16.27 -2.53
CA ILE A 66 5.14 -14.98 -1.91
C ILE A 66 5.09 -13.90 -2.99
N LYS A 67 3.99 -13.13 -3.01
CA LYS A 67 3.85 -11.94 -3.83
C LYS A 67 3.72 -10.73 -2.90
N ILE A 68 4.65 -9.79 -3.04
CA ILE A 68 4.64 -8.51 -2.29
C ILE A 68 3.71 -7.55 -3.01
N ASN A 69 2.84 -6.89 -2.25
CA ASN A 69 1.96 -5.82 -2.71
C ASN A 69 2.43 -4.48 -2.13
N SER A 70 1.93 -3.37 -2.69
CA SER A 70 2.22 -2.03 -2.16
C SER A 70 1.84 -1.86 -0.68
N ASP A 71 0.74 -2.47 -0.26
CA ASP A 71 0.28 -2.37 1.13
C ASP A 71 1.17 -3.14 2.10
N ASP A 72 1.84 -4.22 1.67
CA ASP A 72 2.82 -4.93 2.49
C ASP A 72 4.06 -4.06 2.77
N ILE A 73 4.50 -3.27 1.76
CA ILE A 73 5.61 -2.33 1.90
C ILE A 73 5.24 -1.17 2.81
N LEU A 74 3.99 -0.70 2.70
CA LEU A 74 3.48 0.43 3.48
C LEU A 74 3.02 0.05 4.89
N ALA A 75 2.96 -1.24 5.23
CA ALA A 75 2.53 -1.69 6.55
C ALA A 75 3.39 -1.07 7.67
N ASN A 76 4.69 -1.03 7.47
CA ASN A 76 5.68 -0.51 8.42
C ASN A 76 6.32 0.80 7.96
N CYS A 77 5.67 1.52 7.04
CA CYS A 77 6.21 2.71 6.40
C CYS A 77 5.60 3.98 7.00
N ILE A 78 6.46 4.93 7.31
CA ILE A 78 6.14 6.31 7.67
C ILE A 78 6.48 7.16 6.45
N PHE A 79 5.58 8.01 5.99
CA PHE A 79 5.87 8.89 4.87
C PHE A 79 5.13 10.21 4.91
N VAL A 80 5.76 11.21 4.30
CA VAL A 80 5.16 12.49 3.96
C VAL A 80 5.45 12.76 2.49
N ILE A 81 4.41 13.04 1.71
CA ILE A 81 4.50 13.38 0.29
C ILE A 81 4.01 14.80 0.10
N SER A 82 4.81 15.65 -0.49
CA SER A 82 4.44 17.00 -0.89
C SER A 82 4.62 17.16 -2.39
N SER A 83 3.52 17.29 -3.10
CA SER A 83 3.49 17.52 -4.54
C SER A 83 3.17 18.97 -4.85
N LYS A 84 3.87 19.57 -5.81
CA LYS A 84 3.59 20.90 -6.33
C LYS A 84 3.23 20.78 -7.80
N LEU A 85 2.05 21.29 -8.15
CA LEU A 85 1.52 21.27 -9.52
C LEU A 85 1.03 22.65 -9.90
N LYS A 86 1.25 23.04 -11.14
CA LYS A 86 0.75 24.32 -11.67
C LYS A 86 -0.78 24.35 -11.78
N ASN A 87 -1.38 23.24 -12.24
CA ASN A 87 -2.83 23.11 -12.43
C ASN A 87 -3.35 21.78 -11.84
N PRO A 88 -3.47 21.67 -10.49
CA PRO A 88 -3.95 20.46 -9.86
C PRO A 88 -5.45 20.26 -10.11
N GLN A 89 -5.84 19.04 -10.52
CA GLN A 89 -7.24 18.63 -10.63
C GLN A 89 -7.61 17.81 -9.40
N PHE A 90 -8.62 18.27 -8.66
CA PHE A 90 -9.13 17.58 -7.48
C PHE A 90 -10.49 16.95 -7.74
N ALA A 91 -10.75 15.81 -7.10
CA ALA A 91 -12.03 15.12 -7.14
C ALA A 91 -13.04 15.78 -6.17
N GLY A 92 -13.42 17.01 -6.40
CA GLY A 92 -14.39 17.74 -5.59
C GLY A 92 -13.87 19.05 -4.98
N GLN A 93 -14.77 19.83 -4.41
CA GLN A 93 -14.45 21.16 -3.87
C GLN A 93 -13.64 21.12 -2.57
N THR A 94 -13.72 20.05 -1.80
CA THR A 94 -12.97 19.87 -0.54
C THR A 94 -11.48 19.63 -0.74
N LYS A 95 -11.05 19.38 -1.98
CA LYS A 95 -9.65 19.15 -2.39
C LYS A 95 -8.93 18.03 -1.63
N GLU A 96 -9.67 17.09 -1.05
CA GLU A 96 -9.11 16.01 -0.24
C GLU A 96 -8.45 14.90 -1.08
N ARG A 97 -8.73 14.86 -2.40
CA ARG A 97 -8.20 13.86 -3.31
C ARG A 97 -7.74 14.48 -4.63
N LEU A 98 -6.50 14.20 -5.01
CA LEU A 98 -5.96 14.59 -6.32
C LEU A 98 -6.35 13.59 -7.41
N ASP A 99 -6.80 14.08 -8.59
CA ASP A 99 -7.18 13.27 -9.74
C ASP A 99 -6.38 13.61 -11.03
N SER A 100 -5.17 14.13 -10.90
CA SER A 100 -4.28 14.44 -12.02
C SER A 100 -3.53 13.18 -12.47
N LYS A 101 -3.97 12.54 -13.57
CA LYS A 101 -3.39 11.28 -14.06
C LYS A 101 -1.93 11.40 -14.49
N ASP A 102 -1.59 12.49 -15.17
CA ASP A 102 -0.22 12.73 -15.67
C ASP A 102 0.78 12.83 -14.51
N HIS A 103 0.34 13.41 -13.40
CA HIS A 103 1.16 13.50 -12.20
C HIS A 103 1.46 12.14 -11.56
N MET A 104 0.56 11.16 -11.70
CA MET A 104 0.78 9.81 -11.20
C MET A 104 2.04 9.18 -11.82
N SER A 105 2.21 9.32 -13.13
CA SER A 105 3.38 8.79 -13.85
C SER A 105 4.67 9.47 -13.43
N PHE A 106 4.64 10.79 -13.26
CA PHE A 106 5.79 11.56 -12.77
C PHE A 106 6.21 11.13 -11.36
N VAL A 107 5.24 10.99 -10.44
CA VAL A 107 5.52 10.56 -9.07
C VAL A 107 6.06 9.13 -9.04
N SER A 108 5.47 8.24 -9.84
CA SER A 108 5.90 6.84 -9.92
C SER A 108 7.34 6.71 -10.41
N SER A 109 7.68 7.31 -11.55
CA SER A 109 9.04 7.25 -12.09
C SER A 109 10.05 7.93 -11.16
N SER A 110 9.72 9.11 -10.63
CA SER A 110 10.62 9.86 -9.72
C SER A 110 10.89 9.09 -8.43
N THR A 111 9.86 8.41 -7.88
CA THR A 111 10.00 7.59 -6.67
C THR A 111 10.83 6.35 -6.96
N LYS A 112 10.52 5.64 -8.05
CA LYS A 112 11.25 4.45 -8.46
C LYS A 112 12.74 4.74 -8.65
N ASP A 113 13.07 5.75 -9.45
CA ASP A 113 14.46 6.10 -9.76
C ASP A 113 15.23 6.47 -8.49
N SER A 114 14.65 7.34 -7.66
CA SER A 114 15.31 7.80 -6.44
C SER A 114 15.54 6.68 -5.44
N LEU A 115 14.53 5.81 -5.26
CA LEU A 115 14.61 4.68 -4.34
C LEU A 115 15.56 3.60 -4.86
N SER A 116 15.56 3.29 -6.15
CA SER A 116 16.47 2.31 -6.75
C SER A 116 17.94 2.74 -6.56
N ILE A 117 18.25 4.02 -6.74
CA ILE A 117 19.59 4.54 -6.48
C ILE A 117 19.94 4.39 -5.01
N TRP A 118 19.03 4.75 -4.11
CA TRP A 118 19.26 4.67 -2.67
C TRP A 118 19.46 3.23 -2.19
N LEU A 119 18.62 2.28 -2.66
CA LEU A 119 18.73 0.86 -2.31
C LEU A 119 20.06 0.24 -2.77
N ASN A 120 20.58 0.68 -3.92
CA ASN A 120 21.87 0.22 -4.41
C ASN A 120 23.06 0.79 -3.61
N GLN A 121 22.90 1.94 -3.01
CA GLN A 121 23.91 2.58 -2.15
C GLN A 121 23.85 2.05 -0.70
N HIS A 122 22.67 1.67 -0.23
CA HIS A 122 22.38 1.26 1.16
C HIS A 122 21.77 -0.13 1.17
N THR A 123 22.57 -1.11 0.78
CA THR A 123 22.08 -2.48 0.54
C THR A 123 21.62 -3.20 1.80
N GLU A 124 22.28 -2.96 2.94
CA GLU A 124 21.91 -3.56 4.23
C GLU A 124 20.54 -3.05 4.71
N GLU A 125 20.30 -1.75 4.59
CA GLU A 125 19.01 -1.14 4.91
C GLU A 125 17.92 -1.59 3.92
N GLY A 126 18.28 -1.74 2.64
CA GLY A 126 17.39 -2.25 1.62
C GLY A 126 16.93 -3.69 1.91
N GLU A 127 17.83 -4.55 2.37
CA GLU A 127 17.50 -5.91 2.80
C GLU A 127 16.56 -5.93 4.00
N LYS A 128 16.77 -5.07 5.00
CA LYS A 128 15.85 -4.93 6.14
C LYS A 128 14.46 -4.49 5.69
N ILE A 129 14.35 -3.54 4.75
CA ILE A 129 13.07 -3.11 4.20
C ILE A 129 12.38 -4.26 3.45
N ALA A 130 13.13 -5.04 2.68
CA ALA A 130 12.63 -6.21 1.99
C ALA A 130 12.10 -7.28 2.97
N ASP A 131 12.83 -7.54 4.06
CA ASP A 131 12.40 -8.48 5.10
C ASP A 131 11.11 -8.04 5.77
N LEU A 132 10.96 -6.77 6.09
CA LEU A 132 9.72 -6.20 6.65
C LEU A 132 8.54 -6.39 5.68
N ALA A 133 8.74 -6.12 4.39
CA ALA A 133 7.71 -6.30 3.37
C ALA A 133 7.33 -7.77 3.17
N ILE A 134 8.32 -8.69 3.18
CA ILE A 134 8.09 -10.13 3.09
C ILE A 134 7.32 -10.63 4.31
N ALA A 135 7.69 -10.20 5.52
CA ALA A 135 7.00 -10.57 6.76
C ALA A 135 5.54 -10.10 6.75
N ALA A 136 5.27 -8.87 6.28
CA ALA A 136 3.92 -8.34 6.11
C ALA A 136 3.11 -9.17 5.09
N ALA A 137 3.69 -9.52 3.94
CA ALA A 137 3.07 -10.37 2.92
C ALA A 137 2.73 -11.76 3.48
N GLN A 138 3.63 -12.38 4.23
CA GLN A 138 3.39 -13.68 4.88
C GLN A 138 2.25 -13.61 5.90
N LYS A 139 2.20 -12.54 6.71
CA LYS A 139 1.13 -12.31 7.68
C LYS A 139 -0.23 -12.16 6.99
N ARG A 140 -0.29 -11.41 5.88
CA ARG A 140 -1.49 -11.25 5.06
C ARG A 140 -1.97 -12.58 4.47
N ILE A 141 -1.07 -13.39 3.89
CA ILE A 141 -1.39 -14.69 3.31
C ILE A 141 -1.90 -15.66 4.40
N LYS A 142 -1.24 -15.72 5.56
CA LYS A 142 -1.70 -16.56 6.68
C LYS A 142 -3.08 -16.15 7.20
N SER A 143 -3.40 -14.87 7.20
CA SER A 143 -4.69 -14.34 7.62
C SER A 143 -5.80 -14.72 6.64
N SER A 144 -5.56 -14.62 5.32
CA SER A 144 -6.53 -15.00 4.28
C SER A 144 -6.84 -16.49 4.32
N THR A 145 -5.83 -17.34 4.48
CA THR A 145 -6.00 -18.80 4.57
C THR A 145 -6.84 -19.21 5.81
N LYS A 146 -6.74 -18.48 6.93
CA LYS A 146 -7.57 -18.74 8.11
C LYS A 146 -9.05 -18.37 7.88
N VAL A 147 -9.33 -17.32 7.13
CA VAL A 147 -10.70 -16.89 6.79
C VAL A 147 -11.36 -17.92 5.86
N ASP A 148 -10.67 -18.44 4.88
CA ASP A 148 -11.22 -19.45 3.97
C ASP A 148 -11.54 -20.76 4.68
N ARG A 149 -10.73 -21.18 5.64
CA ARG A 149 -11.02 -22.35 6.48
C ARG A 149 -12.26 -22.19 7.37
N LYS A 150 -12.57 -20.96 7.81
CA LYS A 150 -13.80 -20.69 8.56
C LYS A 150 -15.07 -20.70 7.70
N LYS A 151 -14.96 -20.35 6.41
CA LYS A 151 -16.09 -20.40 5.45
C LYS A 151 -16.48 -21.81 5.05
N THR A 152 -15.57 -22.80 5.14
CA THR A 152 -15.83 -24.20 4.82
C THR A 152 -16.45 -24.99 5.97
N PHE A 153 -16.64 -24.40 7.14
CA PHE A 153 -17.38 -25.03 8.21
C PHE A 153 -18.88 -24.96 7.89
N LYS A 154 -19.37 -25.89 7.08
CA LYS A 154 -20.79 -26.23 7.09
C LYS A 154 -21.09 -26.69 8.50
N GLY A 155 -21.81 -25.89 9.26
CA GLY A 155 -22.31 -26.29 10.58
C GLY A 155 -22.93 -27.67 10.49
N PRO A 156 -22.92 -28.46 11.58
CA PRO A 156 -23.55 -29.76 11.58
C PRO A 156 -24.98 -29.58 11.07
N ALA A 157 -25.35 -30.39 10.08
CA ALA A 157 -26.72 -30.43 9.63
C ALA A 157 -27.60 -30.60 10.87
N LEU A 158 -28.52 -29.70 11.11
CA LEU A 158 -29.45 -29.75 12.20
C LEU A 158 -30.07 -31.18 12.21
N PRO A 159 -30.03 -31.89 13.34
CA PRO A 159 -30.66 -33.23 13.40
C PRO A 159 -32.10 -33.06 12.99
N GLY A 160 -32.56 -33.88 12.06
CA GLY A 160 -33.89 -33.84 11.41
C GLY A 160 -35.10 -34.06 12.33
N LYS A 161 -35.07 -33.50 13.54
CA LYS A 161 -36.16 -33.52 14.53
C LYS A 161 -36.77 -32.15 14.82
N LEU A 162 -36.45 -31.12 14.10
CA LEU A 162 -37.23 -29.90 14.11
C LEU A 162 -38.23 -29.97 12.95
N SER A 163 -39.37 -30.64 13.21
CA SER A 163 -40.53 -30.52 12.36
C SER A 163 -41.15 -29.15 12.61
N ASP A 164 -41.47 -28.43 11.53
CA ASP A 164 -42.24 -27.21 11.62
C ASP A 164 -43.55 -27.43 12.35
N CYS A 165 -43.83 -26.58 13.35
CA CYS A 165 -45.16 -26.52 13.94
C CYS A 165 -46.14 -26.01 12.89
N ASN A 166 -46.89 -26.89 12.27
CA ASN A 166 -48.11 -26.52 11.58
C ASN A 166 -49.14 -26.08 12.60
N CYS A 167 -49.30 -24.79 12.78
CA CYS A 167 -50.49 -24.23 13.40
C CYS A 167 -51.63 -24.22 12.38
N ASP A 168 -52.41 -25.26 12.34
CA ASP A 168 -53.70 -25.25 11.64
C ASP A 168 -54.63 -24.29 12.39
N ASN A 169 -54.96 -23.17 11.73
CA ASN A 169 -56.01 -22.26 12.16
C ASN A 169 -57.37 -22.94 12.00
N ILE A 170 -58.11 -23.02 13.10
CA ILE A 170 -59.57 -23.16 13.14
C ILE A 170 -60.18 -21.79 13.21
#